data_8adad012c375dcdfb878a94a821a02f2
#
_entry.id   8adad012c375dcdfb878a94a821a02f2
#
_cell.length_a   1.000
_cell.length_b   1.000
_cell.length_c   1.000
_cell.angle_alpha   90.00
_cell.angle_beta   90.00
_cell.angle_gamma   90.00
#
_symmetry.space_group_name_H-M   'P 1'
#
loop_
_entity.id
_entity.type
_entity.pdbx_description
1 polymer ?
#
loop_
_entity_poly.entity_id
_entity_poly.type
_entity_poly.pdbx_seq_one_letter_code
_entity_poly.pdbx_strand_id
1 'polypeptide(L)'
;MSSESSRRIINLLGICIRAGKIVKGFDSSVEAAKNGTAKCLLTASDASPKTVKEVSFYCEKYAVKHLEADVSKSDIGRLCGKETAVIAVTEKGFADGFEKIID
;
A
#
# COMPACT_ATOMS: atom_id res chain seq x y z
N MET A 1 -8.94 -15.50 -9.89
CA MET A 1 -8.92 -14.67 -11.10
C MET A 1 -8.78 -13.22 -10.73
N SER A 2 -7.82 -12.54 -11.32
CA SER A 2 -7.59 -11.13 -10.99
C SER A 2 -8.64 -10.25 -11.64
N SER A 3 -9.18 -9.30 -10.88
CA SER A 3 -10.06 -8.28 -11.41
C SER A 3 -9.26 -7.28 -12.24
N GLU A 4 -9.94 -6.42 -12.98
CA GLU A 4 -9.28 -5.36 -13.71
C GLU A 4 -8.58 -4.40 -12.75
N SER A 5 -9.22 -4.07 -11.61
CA SER A 5 -8.60 -3.19 -10.63
C SER A 5 -7.36 -3.82 -10.02
N SER A 6 -7.38 -5.13 -9.72
CA SER A 6 -6.18 -5.85 -9.24
C SER A 6 -5.02 -5.71 -10.20
N ARG A 7 -5.29 -5.92 -11.48
CA ARG A 7 -4.26 -5.83 -12.51
C ARG A 7 -3.68 -4.43 -12.61
N ARG A 8 -4.54 -3.42 -12.55
CA ARG A 8 -4.10 -2.03 -12.60
C ARG A 8 -3.27 -1.66 -11.37
N ILE A 9 -3.66 -2.15 -10.19
CA ILE A 9 -2.90 -1.95 -8.96
C ILE A 9 -1.52 -2.59 -9.08
N ILE A 10 -1.44 -3.83 -9.56
CA ILE A 10 -0.17 -4.53 -9.72
C ILE A 10 0.74 -3.79 -10.69
N ASN A 11 0.21 -3.32 -11.81
CA ASN A 11 1.00 -2.59 -12.79
C ASN A 11 1.56 -1.29 -12.20
N LEU A 12 0.72 -0.52 -11.51
CA LEU A 12 1.16 0.73 -10.90
C LEU A 12 2.17 0.46 -9.78
N LEU A 13 1.92 -0.58 -8.97
CA LEU A 13 2.82 -0.94 -7.89
C LEU A 13 4.21 -1.31 -8.43
N GLY A 14 4.26 -2.06 -9.54
CA GLY A 14 5.52 -2.38 -10.19
C GLY A 14 6.30 -1.15 -10.60
N ILE A 15 5.61 -0.15 -11.13
CA ILE A 15 6.24 1.14 -11.51
C ILE A 15 6.77 1.85 -10.27
N CYS A 16 5.99 1.90 -9.20
CA CYS A 16 6.41 2.53 -7.94
C CYS A 16 7.65 1.88 -7.36
N ILE A 17 7.71 0.55 -7.40
CA ILE A 17 8.84 -0.20 -6.88
C ILE A 17 10.10 0.13 -7.68
N ARG A 18 10.01 0.14 -9.00
CA ARG A 18 11.15 0.47 -9.86
C ARG A 18 11.60 1.91 -9.68
N ALA A 19 10.67 2.80 -9.35
CA ALA A 19 10.99 4.22 -9.09
C ALA A 19 11.53 4.45 -7.68
N GLY A 20 11.51 3.43 -6.81
CA GLY A 20 11.96 3.57 -5.43
C GLY A 20 11.03 4.42 -4.57
N LYS A 21 9.73 4.42 -4.88
CA LYS A 21 8.75 5.28 -4.21
C LYS A 21 7.82 4.51 -3.29
N ILE A 22 8.28 3.40 -2.74
CA ILE A 22 7.52 2.65 -1.74
C ILE A 22 8.38 2.30 -0.53
N VAL A 23 7.70 2.04 0.57
CA VAL A 23 8.29 1.49 1.79
C VAL A 23 7.48 0.22 2.12
N LYS A 24 8.17 -0.87 2.43
CA LYS A 24 7.54 -2.18 2.64
C LYS A 24 7.45 -2.52 4.13
N GLY A 25 6.33 -3.14 4.51
CA GLY A 25 6.15 -3.69 5.85
C GLY A 25 5.43 -2.75 6.79
N PHE A 26 4.84 -3.34 7.83
CA PHE A 26 4.00 -2.60 8.79
C PHE A 26 4.78 -1.51 9.51
N ASP A 27 5.87 -1.87 10.18
CA ASP A 27 6.60 -0.91 11.02
C ASP A 27 7.17 0.24 10.20
N SER A 28 7.79 -0.09 9.06
CA SER A 28 8.37 0.92 8.18
C SER A 28 7.32 1.84 7.59
N SER A 29 6.15 1.27 7.22
CA SER A 29 5.05 2.04 6.64
C SER A 29 4.45 3.01 7.66
N VAL A 30 4.26 2.55 8.90
CA VAL A 30 3.74 3.41 9.99
C VAL A 30 4.75 4.53 10.29
N GLU A 31 6.04 4.22 10.30
CA GLU A 31 7.07 5.22 10.51
C GLU A 31 7.05 6.26 9.39
N ALA A 32 6.87 5.83 8.15
CA ALA A 32 6.75 6.76 7.02
C ALA A 32 5.51 7.65 7.14
N ALA A 33 4.41 7.11 7.67
CA ALA A 33 3.23 7.93 7.94
C ALA A 33 3.51 8.96 9.03
N LYS A 34 4.18 8.55 10.09
CA LYS A 34 4.50 9.41 11.22
C LYS A 34 5.40 10.58 10.82
N ASN A 35 6.40 10.31 9.99
CA ASN A 35 7.38 11.35 9.62
C ASN A 35 6.98 12.17 8.39
N GLY A 36 5.79 11.94 7.85
CA GLY A 36 5.28 12.72 6.73
C GLY A 36 5.75 12.27 5.36
N THR A 37 6.55 11.20 5.28
CA THR A 37 7.05 10.68 4.02
C THR A 37 5.97 9.96 3.22
N ALA A 38 5.10 9.19 3.90
CA ALA A 38 4.04 8.44 3.24
C ALA A 38 2.93 9.36 2.76
N LYS A 39 2.49 9.14 1.52
CA LYS A 39 1.34 9.85 0.95
C LYS A 39 0.06 9.03 1.03
N CYS A 40 0.20 7.70 1.06
CA CYS A 40 -0.89 6.79 1.41
C CYS A 40 -0.29 5.46 1.89
N LEU A 41 -1.09 4.67 2.60
CA LEU A 41 -0.74 3.30 2.97
C LEU A 41 -1.71 2.36 2.29
N LEU A 42 -1.17 1.24 1.76
CA LEU A 42 -1.97 0.20 1.13
C LEU A 42 -1.93 -1.05 2.01
N THR A 43 -3.07 -1.70 2.18
CA THR A 43 -3.12 -3.02 2.81
C THR A 43 -3.58 -4.05 1.79
N ALA A 44 -2.98 -5.26 1.85
CA ALA A 44 -3.35 -6.36 0.97
C ALA A 44 -4.76 -6.87 1.30
N SER A 45 -5.42 -7.48 0.31
CA SER A 45 -6.78 -7.99 0.48
C SER A 45 -6.88 -9.08 1.54
N ASP A 46 -5.80 -9.82 1.75
CA ASP A 46 -5.73 -10.89 2.75
C ASP A 46 -4.89 -10.51 3.98
N ALA A 47 -4.67 -9.23 4.20
CA ALA A 47 -4.07 -8.76 5.45
C ALA A 47 -5.01 -9.12 6.61
N SER A 48 -4.44 -9.49 7.77
CA SER A 48 -5.28 -9.87 8.89
C SER A 48 -6.15 -8.70 9.36
N PRO A 49 -7.33 -8.98 9.92
CA PRO A 49 -8.18 -7.90 10.47
C PRO A 49 -7.46 -7.02 11.47
N LYS A 50 -6.58 -7.61 12.28
CA LYS A 50 -5.80 -6.85 13.24
C LYS A 50 -4.86 -5.86 12.54
N THR A 51 -4.17 -6.31 11.49
CA THR A 51 -3.26 -5.46 10.71
C THR A 51 -4.02 -4.30 10.07
N VAL A 52 -5.15 -4.59 9.43
CA VAL A 52 -5.96 -3.57 8.78
C VAL A 52 -6.43 -2.53 9.80
N LYS A 53 -6.88 -2.99 10.96
CA LYS A 53 -7.35 -2.10 12.02
C LYS A 53 -6.23 -1.20 12.54
N GLU A 54 -5.04 -1.75 12.75
CA GLU A 54 -3.90 -0.99 13.22
C GLU A 54 -3.44 0.05 12.19
N VAL A 55 -3.38 -0.34 10.92
CA VAL A 55 -3.03 0.58 9.85
C VAL A 55 -4.05 1.72 9.77
N SER A 56 -5.33 1.39 9.85
CA SER A 56 -6.39 2.39 9.83
C SER A 56 -6.24 3.39 10.98
N PHE A 57 -5.93 2.88 12.18
CA PHE A 57 -5.70 3.73 13.36
C PHE A 57 -4.56 4.73 13.13
N TYR A 58 -3.41 4.24 12.63
CA TYR A 58 -2.26 5.12 12.43
C TYR A 58 -2.46 6.09 11.26
N CYS A 59 -3.15 5.65 10.21
CA CYS A 59 -3.47 6.53 9.11
C CYS A 59 -4.36 7.69 9.55
N GLU A 60 -5.34 7.39 10.41
CA GLU A 60 -6.18 8.44 10.97
C GLU A 60 -5.37 9.37 11.87
N LYS A 61 -4.52 8.79 12.72
CA LYS A 61 -3.69 9.56 13.64
C LYS A 61 -2.76 10.55 12.94
N TYR A 62 -2.16 10.12 11.83
CA TYR A 62 -1.18 10.93 11.11
C TYR A 62 -1.73 11.59 9.85
N ALA A 63 -3.05 11.54 9.64
CA ALA A 63 -3.73 12.15 8.52
C ALA A 63 -3.20 11.65 7.16
N VAL A 64 -2.98 10.34 7.05
CA VAL A 64 -2.54 9.67 5.83
C VAL A 64 -3.70 8.80 5.31
N LYS A 65 -3.91 8.80 4.01
CA LYS A 65 -4.96 8.00 3.39
C LYS A 65 -4.65 6.50 3.52
N HIS A 66 -5.65 5.71 3.92
CA HIS A 66 -5.54 4.25 3.94
C HIS A 66 -6.38 3.68 2.80
N LEU A 67 -5.76 2.86 1.95
CA LEU A 67 -6.43 2.23 0.82
C LEU A 67 -6.32 0.71 0.97
N GLU A 68 -7.44 0.01 0.88
CA GLU A 68 -7.45 -1.45 0.89
C GLU A 68 -7.36 -1.93 -0.54
N ALA A 69 -6.22 -2.52 -0.89
CA ALA A 69 -5.93 -2.91 -2.26
C ALA A 69 -6.45 -4.32 -2.56
N ASP A 70 -7.02 -4.50 -3.74
CA ASP A 70 -7.54 -5.78 -4.19
C ASP A 70 -6.40 -6.64 -4.77
N VAL A 71 -5.34 -6.82 -3.98
CA VAL A 71 -4.21 -7.69 -4.30
C VAL A 71 -3.79 -8.40 -3.03
N SER A 72 -3.32 -9.64 -3.16
CA SER A 72 -2.93 -10.44 -2.02
C SER A 72 -1.51 -10.12 -1.56
N LYS A 73 -1.16 -10.57 -0.34
CA LYS A 73 0.21 -10.50 0.17
C LYS A 73 1.17 -11.18 -0.79
N SER A 74 0.75 -12.29 -1.37
CA SER A 74 1.55 -13.06 -2.32
C SER A 74 1.76 -12.28 -3.62
N ASP A 75 0.73 -11.59 -4.11
CA ASP A 75 0.85 -10.76 -5.30
C ASP A 75 1.87 -9.64 -5.10
N ILE A 76 1.81 -8.99 -3.95
CA ILE A 76 2.76 -7.95 -3.58
C ILE A 76 4.16 -8.57 -3.47
N GLY A 77 4.24 -9.75 -2.86
CA GLY A 77 5.50 -10.46 -2.66
C GLY A 77 6.23 -10.78 -3.95
N ARG A 78 5.49 -11.09 -5.01
CA ARG A 78 6.11 -11.35 -6.32
C ARG A 78 6.83 -10.11 -6.86
N LEU A 79 6.37 -8.94 -6.50
CA LEU A 79 6.99 -7.69 -6.94
C LEU A 79 8.10 -7.23 -5.99
N CYS A 80 7.95 -7.49 -4.69
CA CYS A 80 8.84 -6.98 -3.65
C CYS A 80 9.88 -7.97 -3.17
N GLY A 81 9.75 -9.24 -3.53
CA GLY A 81 10.67 -10.29 -3.11
C GLY A 81 10.23 -11.12 -1.92
N LYS A 82 9.24 -10.70 -1.15
CA LYS A 82 8.63 -11.47 -0.07
C LYS A 82 7.22 -10.98 0.22
N GLU A 83 6.39 -11.87 0.77
CA GLU A 83 5.01 -11.52 1.11
C GLU A 83 4.97 -10.29 2.00
N THR A 84 4.09 -9.37 1.66
CA THR A 84 3.99 -8.08 2.34
C THR A 84 2.53 -7.68 2.43
N ALA A 85 2.07 -7.39 3.64
CA ALA A 85 0.67 -7.03 3.88
C ALA A 85 0.44 -5.52 3.86
N VAL A 86 1.47 -4.72 4.10
CA VAL A 86 1.36 -3.26 4.23
C VAL A 86 2.47 -2.58 3.42
N ILE A 87 2.09 -1.57 2.67
CA ILE A 87 3.03 -0.77 1.87
C ILE A 87 2.67 0.70 2.04
N ALA A 88 3.69 1.54 2.16
CA ALA A 88 3.52 3.00 2.09
C ALA A 88 3.99 3.49 0.73
N VAL A 89 3.21 4.36 0.12
CA VAL A 89 3.56 5.03 -1.14
C VAL A 89 4.07 6.42 -0.78
N THR A 90 5.27 6.76 -1.26
CA THR A 90 5.95 7.96 -0.81
C THR A 90 5.92 9.11 -1.81
N GLU A 91 5.22 8.95 -2.92
CA GLU A 91 5.06 10.01 -3.91
C GLU A 91 3.58 10.25 -4.17
N LYS A 92 3.19 11.53 -4.15
CA LYS A 92 1.79 11.94 -4.27
C LYS A 92 1.15 11.49 -5.58
N GLY A 93 1.85 11.61 -6.70
CA GLY A 93 1.30 11.22 -8.01
C GLY A 93 0.91 9.76 -8.06
N PHE A 94 1.76 8.88 -7.52
CA PHE A 94 1.44 7.46 -7.43
C PHE A 94 0.30 7.20 -6.45
N ALA A 95 0.32 7.87 -5.30
CA ALA A 95 -0.76 7.73 -4.32
C ALA A 95 -2.11 8.11 -4.93
N ASP A 96 -2.16 9.20 -5.67
CA ASP A 96 -3.38 9.63 -6.36
C ASP A 96 -3.82 8.58 -7.38
N GLY A 97 -2.87 7.97 -8.08
CA GLY A 97 -3.16 6.90 -9.04
C GLY A 97 -3.82 5.69 -8.37
N PHE A 98 -3.30 5.25 -7.23
CA PHE A 98 -3.91 4.16 -6.47
C PHE A 98 -5.31 4.53 -5.98
N GLU A 99 -5.47 5.75 -5.49
CA GLU A 99 -6.77 6.21 -5.01
C GLU A 99 -7.81 6.16 -6.11
N LYS A 100 -7.47 6.58 -7.32
CA LYS A 100 -8.37 6.53 -8.47
C LYS A 100 -8.79 5.11 -8.84
N ILE A 101 -7.87 4.16 -8.72
CA ILE A 101 -8.17 2.77 -9.04
C ILE A 101 -9.07 2.14 -7.97
N ILE A 102 -8.77 2.42 -6.70
CA ILE A 102 -9.42 1.77 -5.56
C ILE A 102 -10.74 2.45 -5.19
N ASP A 103 -10.80 3.74 -5.23
CA ASP A 103 -12.02 4.51 -4.99
C ASP A 103 -12.80 4.69 -6.30
#